data_a92634849c82fea7a897d88a2d423eac
#
_entry.id   a92634849c82fea7a897d88a2d423eac
#
_cell.length_a   1.000
_cell.length_b   1.000
_cell.length_c   1.000
_cell.angle_alpha   90.00
_cell.angle_beta   90.00
_cell.angle_gamma   90.00
#
_symmetry.space_group_name_H-M   'P 1'
#
loop_
_entity.id
_entity.type
_entity.pdbx_description
1 polymer ?
#
loop_
_entity_poly.entity_id
_entity_poly.type
_entity_poly.pdbx_seq_one_letter_code
_entity_poly.pdbx_strand_id
1 'polypeptide(L)'
;MDVFSFHANQAALARLNNVAVGIYGEKRFLLNELGLYDATVAVPTSSGNFGIDARYYGFADYNENQVGLAYARSLGRKVDVGVQFNYYNVRVAGYGNASSVNFEIGTILHLTDKLNAGLHAYNPMESKLGKNEEEKLASIYSAGIGYEASGKFFISVEIEKEEDRPVNVNVGLQYKFLPQLLARAGISAATSTLYFGIGFGWKSMRLDATASYHPQLGITPGLLLIFVRNKKAG
;
A
#
# COMPACT_ATOMS: atom_id res chain seq x y z
N MET A 1 1.05 -11.26 5.10
CA MET A 1 0.39 -10.24 4.26
C MET A 1 -0.94 -9.89 4.90
N ASP A 2 -1.41 -8.65 4.75
CA ASP A 2 -2.72 -8.16 5.21
C ASP A 2 -3.43 -7.41 4.08
N VAL A 3 -4.63 -6.88 4.37
CA VAL A 3 -5.47 -6.23 3.37
C VAL A 3 -4.83 -4.98 2.73
N PHE A 4 -3.90 -4.30 3.39
CA PHE A 4 -3.17 -3.16 2.81
C PHE A 4 -1.95 -3.57 1.98
N SER A 5 -1.55 -4.84 2.02
CA SER A 5 -0.35 -5.29 1.28
C SER A 5 -0.48 -5.13 -0.24
N PHE A 6 -1.71 -5.14 -0.79
CA PHE A 6 -1.91 -4.96 -2.23
C PHE A 6 -1.73 -3.52 -2.71
N HIS A 7 -1.69 -2.52 -1.82
CA HIS A 7 -1.34 -1.14 -2.19
C HIS A 7 0.13 -1.00 -2.60
N ALA A 8 1.01 -1.84 -2.03
CA ALA A 8 2.41 -1.86 -2.42
C ALA A 8 2.66 -2.77 -3.64
N ASN A 9 1.87 -3.84 -3.78
CA ASN A 9 1.96 -4.77 -4.91
C ASN A 9 0.66 -5.57 -5.01
N GLN A 10 -0.09 -5.39 -6.09
CA GLN A 10 -1.42 -5.99 -6.29
C GLN A 10 -1.40 -7.51 -6.21
N ALA A 11 -0.27 -8.14 -6.59
CA ALA A 11 -0.12 -9.59 -6.47
C ALA A 11 -0.21 -10.12 -5.03
N ALA A 12 0.03 -9.28 -4.02
CA ALA A 12 -0.12 -9.66 -2.62
C ALA A 12 -1.57 -10.07 -2.26
N LEU A 13 -2.54 -9.53 -2.98
CA LEU A 13 -3.95 -9.89 -2.82
C LEU A 13 -4.21 -11.38 -3.09
N ALA A 14 -3.44 -12.03 -3.98
CA ALA A 14 -3.62 -13.44 -4.36
C ALA A 14 -3.49 -14.42 -3.17
N ARG A 15 -2.78 -14.03 -2.11
CA ARG A 15 -2.53 -14.86 -0.91
C ARG A 15 -3.47 -14.58 0.26
N LEU A 16 -4.42 -13.66 0.11
CA LEU A 16 -5.43 -13.44 1.15
C LEU A 16 -6.48 -14.55 1.09
N ASN A 17 -6.71 -15.20 2.23
CA ASN A 17 -7.61 -16.36 2.33
C ASN A 17 -8.95 -16.01 2.98
N ASN A 18 -9.07 -14.82 3.55
CA ASN A 18 -10.27 -14.38 4.27
C ASN A 18 -10.72 -13.02 3.75
N VAL A 19 -12.02 -12.77 3.82
CA VAL A 19 -12.54 -11.42 3.62
C VAL A 19 -11.95 -10.50 4.69
N ALA A 20 -11.35 -9.41 4.26
CA ALA A 20 -10.74 -8.44 5.16
C ALA A 20 -11.14 -7.03 4.76
N VAL A 21 -11.30 -6.18 5.77
CA VAL A 21 -11.58 -4.75 5.61
C VAL A 21 -10.53 -4.00 6.41
N GLY A 22 -10.04 -2.90 5.87
CA GLY A 22 -9.09 -2.03 6.54
C GLY A 22 -9.45 -0.57 6.40
N ILE A 23 -9.16 0.21 7.42
CA ILE A 23 -9.18 1.66 7.37
C ILE A 23 -7.87 2.20 7.90
N TYR A 24 -7.34 3.23 7.26
CA TYR A 24 -6.13 3.93 7.65
C TYR A 24 -6.37 5.43 7.65
N GLY A 25 -5.74 6.13 8.58
CA GLY A 25 -5.71 7.58 8.60
C GLY A 25 -4.39 8.09 9.14
N GLU A 26 -3.82 9.08 8.49
CA GLU A 26 -2.64 9.81 8.96
C GLU A 26 -2.82 11.31 8.80
N LYS A 27 -2.11 12.06 9.64
CA LYS A 27 -2.03 13.50 9.54
C LYS A 27 -0.57 13.88 9.27
N ARG A 28 -0.24 14.15 8.00
CA ARG A 28 1.14 14.45 7.60
C ARG A 28 1.63 15.71 8.28
N PHE A 29 2.76 15.58 8.96
CA PHE A 29 3.43 16.66 9.67
C PHE A 29 2.55 17.40 10.68
N LEU A 30 1.52 16.70 11.21
CA LEU A 30 0.50 17.24 12.12
C LEU A 30 -0.37 18.37 11.52
N LEU A 31 -0.34 18.54 10.19
CA LEU A 31 -1.15 19.53 9.48
C LEU A 31 -2.52 18.93 9.09
N ASN A 32 -3.60 19.64 9.40
CA ASN A 32 -4.96 19.19 9.08
C ASN A 32 -5.21 19.14 7.56
N GLU A 33 -4.57 20.03 6.83
CA GLU A 33 -4.64 20.17 5.38
C GLU A 33 -3.98 19.02 4.63
N LEU A 34 -3.13 18.26 5.30
CA LEU A 34 -2.39 17.13 4.74
C LEU A 34 -2.89 15.79 5.30
N GLY A 35 -4.19 15.70 5.59
CA GLY A 35 -4.82 14.45 6.02
C GLY A 35 -4.89 13.44 4.88
N LEU A 36 -4.51 12.18 5.16
CA LEU A 36 -4.70 11.04 4.27
C LEU A 36 -5.62 10.04 4.95
N TYR A 37 -6.63 9.59 4.23
CA TYR A 37 -7.57 8.56 4.68
C TYR A 37 -7.71 7.50 3.61
N ASP A 38 -7.72 6.25 4.01
CA ASP A 38 -7.79 5.11 3.11
C ASP A 38 -8.73 4.04 3.68
N ALA A 39 -9.56 3.48 2.83
CA ALA A 39 -10.44 2.36 3.15
C ALA A 39 -10.28 1.27 2.10
N THR A 40 -10.09 0.04 2.53
CA THR A 40 -9.80 -1.08 1.65
C THR A 40 -10.59 -2.32 2.02
N VAL A 41 -11.00 -3.09 1.02
CA VAL A 41 -11.70 -4.37 1.17
C VAL A 41 -11.04 -5.40 0.26
N ALA A 42 -10.84 -6.60 0.78
CA ALA A 42 -10.38 -7.74 0.00
C ALA A 42 -11.34 -8.91 0.14
N VAL A 43 -11.69 -9.51 -1.00
CA VAL A 43 -12.62 -10.62 -1.09
C VAL A 43 -11.97 -11.78 -1.85
N PRO A 44 -11.54 -12.85 -1.17
CA PRO A 44 -11.02 -14.04 -1.82
C PRO A 44 -12.14 -14.86 -2.47
N THR A 45 -11.88 -15.34 -3.69
CA THR A 45 -12.76 -16.25 -4.42
C THR A 45 -11.98 -17.45 -4.93
N SER A 46 -12.69 -18.46 -5.45
CA SER A 46 -12.07 -19.66 -6.05
C SER A 46 -11.29 -19.36 -7.34
N SER A 47 -11.62 -18.27 -8.04
CA SER A 47 -11.03 -17.93 -9.33
C SER A 47 -9.91 -16.87 -9.24
N GLY A 48 -9.67 -16.35 -8.04
CA GLY A 48 -8.74 -15.26 -7.74
C GLY A 48 -9.35 -14.33 -6.70
N ASN A 49 -8.61 -13.32 -6.27
CA ASN A 49 -9.02 -12.42 -5.20
C ASN A 49 -9.29 -11.01 -5.76
N PHE A 50 -10.34 -10.39 -5.27
CA PHE A 50 -10.70 -9.02 -5.62
C PHE A 50 -10.38 -8.07 -4.47
N GLY A 51 -9.96 -6.86 -4.80
CA GLY A 51 -9.74 -5.76 -3.87
C GLY A 51 -10.41 -4.49 -4.35
N ILE A 52 -10.88 -3.70 -3.41
CA ILE A 52 -11.35 -2.33 -3.66
C ILE A 52 -10.66 -1.45 -2.63
N ASP A 53 -10.14 -0.32 -3.07
CA ASP A 53 -9.65 0.74 -2.19
C ASP A 53 -10.27 2.08 -2.56
N ALA A 54 -10.37 2.95 -1.55
CA ALA A 54 -10.79 4.32 -1.69
C ALA A 54 -9.89 5.19 -0.82
N ARG A 55 -9.18 6.13 -1.45
CA ARG A 55 -8.21 7.03 -0.81
C ARG A 55 -8.65 8.46 -0.98
N TYR A 56 -8.54 9.23 0.09
CA TYR A 56 -8.72 10.67 0.12
C TYR A 56 -7.47 11.32 0.72
N TYR A 57 -6.95 12.34 0.06
CA TYR A 57 -5.86 13.17 0.56
C TYR A 57 -6.21 14.65 0.44
N GLY A 58 -5.86 15.46 1.45
CA GLY A 58 -5.99 16.90 1.43
C GLY A 58 -7.13 17.43 2.30
N PHE A 59 -7.74 18.55 1.86
CA PHE A 59 -8.77 19.29 2.60
C PHE A 59 -9.78 19.93 1.63
N ALA A 60 -10.69 20.78 2.14
CA ALA A 60 -11.82 21.32 1.36
C ALA A 60 -11.41 22.09 0.09
N ASP A 61 -10.28 22.83 0.12
CA ASP A 61 -9.84 23.66 -0.97
C ASP A 61 -8.93 22.93 -1.96
N TYR A 62 -8.24 21.88 -1.51
CA TYR A 62 -7.44 20.99 -2.34
C TYR A 62 -7.59 19.56 -1.89
N ASN A 63 -8.06 18.69 -2.75
CA ASN A 63 -8.10 17.27 -2.44
C ASN A 63 -7.88 16.38 -3.66
N GLU A 64 -7.35 15.22 -3.36
CA GLU A 64 -7.13 14.12 -4.29
C GLU A 64 -7.95 12.92 -3.82
N ASN A 65 -8.65 12.30 -4.76
CA ASN A 65 -9.45 11.11 -4.52
C ASN A 65 -9.02 10.02 -5.48
N GLN A 66 -8.84 8.82 -4.98
CA GLN A 66 -8.58 7.64 -5.79
C GLN A 66 -9.53 6.53 -5.40
N VAL A 67 -10.09 5.85 -6.38
CA VAL A 67 -10.83 4.60 -6.18
C VAL A 67 -10.20 3.56 -7.08
N GLY A 68 -9.77 2.44 -6.47
CA GLY A 68 -9.12 1.32 -7.15
C GLY A 68 -9.97 0.05 -7.13
N LEU A 69 -9.91 -0.71 -8.22
CA LEU A 69 -10.45 -2.05 -8.33
C LEU A 69 -9.32 -3.00 -8.73
N ALA A 70 -8.97 -3.89 -7.81
CA ALA A 70 -7.86 -4.83 -7.95
C ALA A 70 -8.35 -6.26 -8.19
N TYR A 71 -7.58 -7.01 -8.95
CA TYR A 71 -7.72 -8.45 -9.10
C TYR A 71 -6.34 -9.10 -9.05
N ALA A 72 -6.21 -10.21 -8.33
CA ALA A 72 -4.98 -10.98 -8.30
C ALA A 72 -5.24 -12.49 -8.26
N ARG A 73 -4.28 -13.23 -8.79
CA ARG A 73 -4.34 -14.68 -8.84
C ARG A 73 -2.95 -15.30 -8.71
N SER A 74 -2.91 -16.45 -8.04
CA SER A 74 -1.71 -17.31 -8.04
C SER A 74 -1.64 -18.13 -9.31
N LEU A 75 -0.52 -18.07 -10.01
CA LEU A 75 -0.16 -18.91 -11.15
C LEU A 75 0.73 -20.05 -10.65
N GLY A 76 0.08 -21.07 -10.09
CA GLY A 76 0.75 -22.17 -9.42
C GLY A 76 1.29 -21.77 -8.04
N ARG A 77 2.43 -22.39 -7.63
CA ARG A 77 2.97 -22.23 -6.27
C ARG A 77 3.98 -21.10 -6.15
N LYS A 78 4.58 -20.67 -7.24
CA LYS A 78 5.77 -19.79 -7.25
C LYS A 78 5.51 -18.38 -7.75
N VAL A 79 4.39 -18.12 -8.40
CA VAL A 79 4.13 -16.82 -9.04
C VAL A 79 2.74 -16.35 -8.68
N ASP A 80 2.64 -15.15 -8.16
CA ASP A 80 1.40 -14.41 -8.01
C ASP A 80 1.43 -13.19 -8.92
N VAL A 81 0.29 -12.89 -9.55
CA VAL A 81 0.12 -11.71 -10.42
C VAL A 81 -1.10 -10.94 -9.99
N GLY A 82 -1.07 -9.64 -10.16
CA GLY A 82 -2.19 -8.77 -9.84
C GLY A 82 -2.21 -7.52 -10.71
N VAL A 83 -3.40 -7.00 -10.93
CA VAL A 83 -3.65 -5.76 -11.66
C VAL A 83 -4.64 -4.93 -10.86
N GLN A 84 -4.59 -3.62 -11.02
CA GLN A 84 -5.55 -2.69 -10.43
C GLN A 84 -5.85 -1.59 -11.43
N PHE A 85 -7.11 -1.21 -11.54
CA PHE A 85 -7.56 -0.02 -12.28
C PHE A 85 -7.96 1.04 -11.27
N ASN A 86 -7.45 2.25 -11.48
CA ASN A 86 -7.69 3.40 -10.61
C ASN A 86 -8.41 4.50 -11.38
N TYR A 87 -9.45 5.03 -10.76
CA TYR A 87 -9.98 6.35 -11.08
C TYR A 87 -9.38 7.35 -10.09
N TYR A 88 -8.69 8.35 -10.62
CA TYR A 88 -8.04 9.42 -9.85
C TYR A 88 -8.67 10.77 -10.19
N ASN A 89 -8.95 11.58 -9.19
CA ASN A 89 -9.51 12.91 -9.34
C ASN A 89 -8.81 13.88 -8.40
N VAL A 90 -8.41 15.03 -8.94
CA VAL A 90 -7.90 16.19 -8.19
C VAL A 90 -8.93 17.29 -8.27
N ARG A 91 -9.22 17.92 -7.14
CA ARG A 91 -10.06 19.11 -7.03
C ARG A 91 -9.30 20.25 -6.40
N VAL A 92 -9.37 21.44 -7.04
CA VAL A 92 -8.84 22.70 -6.50
C VAL A 92 -9.99 23.70 -6.47
N ALA A 93 -10.31 24.25 -5.28
CA ALA A 93 -11.38 25.22 -5.10
C ALA A 93 -11.12 26.47 -5.97
N GLY A 94 -12.13 26.91 -6.70
CA GLY A 94 -12.01 28.05 -7.63
C GLY A 94 -11.39 27.73 -8.98
N TYR A 95 -10.71 26.58 -9.15
CA TYR A 95 -10.07 26.15 -10.40
C TYR A 95 -10.75 24.96 -11.07
N GLY A 96 -11.56 24.19 -10.32
CA GLY A 96 -12.30 23.05 -10.85
C GLY A 96 -11.72 21.71 -10.45
N ASN A 97 -11.91 20.71 -11.32
CA ASN A 97 -11.40 19.34 -11.11
C ASN A 97 -10.79 18.77 -12.39
N ALA A 98 -9.87 17.83 -12.20
CA ALA A 98 -9.27 17.05 -13.26
C ALA A 98 -9.27 15.57 -12.86
N SER A 99 -9.50 14.69 -13.81
CA SER A 99 -9.58 13.24 -13.56
C SER A 99 -8.69 12.48 -14.53
N SER A 100 -8.26 11.32 -14.09
CA SER A 100 -7.50 10.37 -14.90
C SER A 100 -7.89 8.94 -14.56
N VAL A 101 -7.66 8.04 -15.51
CA VAL A 101 -7.72 6.59 -15.26
C VAL A 101 -6.33 6.03 -15.52
N ASN A 102 -5.82 5.27 -14.58
CA ASN A 102 -4.55 4.57 -14.73
C ASN A 102 -4.70 3.12 -14.29
N PHE A 103 -3.67 2.34 -14.50
CA PHE A 103 -3.61 0.98 -13.98
C PHE A 103 -2.26 0.70 -13.33
N GLU A 104 -2.26 -0.36 -12.54
CA GLU A 104 -1.08 -0.89 -11.86
C GLU A 104 -0.96 -2.37 -12.16
N ILE A 105 0.25 -2.87 -12.21
CA ILE A 105 0.54 -4.28 -12.34
C ILE A 105 1.59 -4.70 -11.33
N GLY A 106 1.36 -5.83 -10.68
CA GLY A 106 2.26 -6.39 -9.69
C GLY A 106 2.53 -7.87 -9.93
N THR A 107 3.72 -8.29 -9.57
CA THR A 107 4.12 -9.70 -9.57
C THR A 107 4.92 -10.01 -8.32
N ILE A 108 4.64 -11.16 -7.69
CA ILE A 108 5.43 -11.70 -6.58
C ILE A 108 5.93 -13.10 -6.97
N LEU A 109 7.24 -13.29 -6.87
CA LEU A 109 7.92 -14.55 -7.09
C LEU A 109 8.31 -15.16 -5.75
N HIS A 110 7.84 -16.35 -5.47
CA HIS A 110 8.20 -17.14 -4.28
C HIS A 110 9.43 -17.98 -4.61
N LEU A 111 10.63 -17.40 -4.40
CA LEU A 111 11.92 -18.03 -4.71
C LEU A 111 12.20 -19.23 -3.82
N THR A 112 11.90 -19.08 -2.53
CA THR A 112 11.91 -20.14 -1.52
C THR A 112 10.72 -19.95 -0.58
N ASP A 113 10.56 -20.85 0.40
CA ASP A 113 9.52 -20.70 1.45
C ASP A 113 9.74 -19.46 2.33
N LYS A 114 10.94 -18.85 2.28
CA LYS A 114 11.32 -17.68 3.09
C LYS A 114 11.67 -16.44 2.30
N LEU A 115 11.97 -16.60 1.00
CA LEU A 115 12.47 -15.51 0.16
C LEU A 115 11.49 -15.25 -0.98
N ASN A 116 11.02 -14.02 -1.05
CA ASN A 116 10.15 -13.53 -2.10
C ASN A 116 10.80 -12.37 -2.83
N ALA A 117 10.56 -12.25 -4.13
CA ALA A 117 10.89 -11.08 -4.92
C ALA A 117 9.60 -10.47 -5.47
N GLY A 118 9.51 -9.16 -5.53
CA GLY A 118 8.36 -8.44 -6.03
C GLY A 118 8.76 -7.43 -7.10
N LEU A 119 7.92 -7.31 -8.13
CA LEU A 119 7.98 -6.24 -9.13
C LEU A 119 6.63 -5.54 -9.17
N HIS A 120 6.64 -4.24 -9.26
CA HIS A 120 5.44 -3.43 -9.35
C HIS A 120 5.65 -2.25 -10.30
N ALA A 121 4.61 -1.91 -11.06
CA ALA A 121 4.57 -0.72 -11.90
C ALA A 121 3.23 -0.02 -11.70
N TYR A 122 3.28 1.22 -11.26
CA TYR A 122 2.15 2.15 -11.18
C TYR A 122 2.15 3.04 -12.41
N ASN A 123 0.99 3.19 -13.05
CA ASN A 123 0.79 4.05 -14.22
C ASN A 123 1.83 3.85 -15.35
N PRO A 124 2.12 2.62 -15.80
CA PRO A 124 3.15 2.38 -16.82
C PRO A 124 2.80 2.92 -18.21
N MET A 125 1.57 3.39 -18.43
CA MET A 125 1.14 4.02 -19.68
C MET A 125 1.17 5.56 -19.63
N GLU A 126 1.74 6.15 -18.57
CA GLU A 126 1.88 7.59 -18.42
C GLU A 126 0.55 8.35 -18.63
N SER A 127 -0.52 7.88 -17.98
CA SER A 127 -1.84 8.49 -18.06
C SER A 127 -1.78 9.95 -17.67
N LYS A 128 -2.53 10.78 -18.41
CA LYS A 128 -2.55 12.22 -18.23
C LYS A 128 -3.75 12.69 -17.42
N LEU A 129 -3.62 13.82 -16.76
CA LEU A 129 -4.64 14.42 -15.91
C LEU A 129 -5.43 15.48 -16.69
N GLY A 130 -6.76 15.36 -16.64
CA GLY A 130 -7.67 16.35 -17.23
C GLY A 130 -7.80 16.29 -18.76
N LYS A 131 -8.61 17.19 -19.29
CA LYS A 131 -8.96 17.19 -20.72
C LYS A 131 -7.85 17.75 -21.63
N ASN A 132 -7.01 18.63 -21.11
CA ASN A 132 -5.94 19.27 -21.90
C ASN A 132 -4.67 18.44 -21.92
N GLU A 133 -4.60 17.34 -21.13
CA GLU A 133 -3.48 16.40 -21.12
C GLU A 133 -2.10 17.04 -20.88
N GLU A 134 -2.05 18.18 -20.20
CA GLU A 134 -0.81 18.93 -19.95
C GLU A 134 -0.03 18.36 -18.74
N GLU A 135 -0.74 17.80 -17.76
CA GLU A 135 -0.15 17.16 -16.59
C GLU A 135 -0.20 15.66 -16.69
N LYS A 136 0.92 14.99 -16.46
CA LYS A 136 1.01 13.54 -16.38
C LYS A 136 0.92 13.08 -14.92
N LEU A 137 0.26 11.96 -14.69
CA LEU A 137 0.43 11.22 -13.45
C LEU A 137 1.80 10.56 -13.45
N ALA A 138 2.52 10.65 -12.36
CA ALA A 138 3.82 10.02 -12.23
C ALA A 138 3.75 8.51 -12.50
N SER A 139 4.75 7.99 -13.19
CA SER A 139 4.96 6.55 -13.34
C SER A 139 5.98 6.09 -12.31
N ILE A 140 5.66 5.01 -11.59
CA ILE A 140 6.51 4.47 -10.52
C ILE A 140 6.79 3.00 -10.80
N TYR A 141 8.06 2.64 -10.74
CA TYR A 141 8.54 1.26 -10.89
C TYR A 141 9.26 0.84 -9.62
N SER A 142 8.86 -0.30 -9.05
CA SER A 142 9.47 -0.83 -7.84
C SER A 142 9.92 -2.27 -8.04
N ALA A 143 11.06 -2.60 -7.45
CA ALA A 143 11.58 -3.96 -7.35
C ALA A 143 12.09 -4.20 -5.93
N GLY A 144 11.69 -5.30 -5.32
CA GLY A 144 12.05 -5.56 -3.94
C GLY A 144 12.21 -7.04 -3.63
N ILE A 145 12.86 -7.30 -2.53
CA ILE A 145 13.01 -8.63 -1.93
C ILE A 145 12.55 -8.59 -0.48
N GLY A 146 11.88 -9.65 -0.06
CA GLY A 146 11.45 -9.87 1.31
C GLY A 146 11.91 -11.22 1.82
N TYR A 147 12.54 -11.23 2.98
CA TYR A 147 13.07 -12.44 3.61
C TYR A 147 12.47 -12.66 4.99
N GLU A 148 11.83 -13.81 5.18
CA GLU A 148 11.32 -14.27 6.46
C GLU A 148 12.38 -15.12 7.17
N ALA A 149 13.28 -14.49 7.92
CA ALA A 149 14.37 -15.16 8.61
C ALA A 149 13.83 -16.18 9.63
N SER A 150 12.72 -15.87 10.27
CA SER A 150 11.98 -16.77 11.15
C SER A 150 10.51 -16.39 11.14
N GLY A 151 9.62 -17.22 11.70
CA GLY A 151 8.20 -16.88 11.86
C GLY A 151 7.91 -15.62 12.70
N LYS A 152 8.96 -15.02 13.28
CA LYS A 152 8.87 -13.77 14.05
C LYS A 152 9.56 -12.58 13.39
N PHE A 153 10.53 -12.80 12.51
CA PHE A 153 11.37 -11.74 11.95
C PHE A 153 11.32 -11.72 10.44
N PHE A 154 10.94 -10.57 9.91
CA PHE A 154 10.87 -10.30 8.47
C PHE A 154 11.67 -9.04 8.15
N ILE A 155 12.44 -9.07 7.07
CA ILE A 155 13.17 -7.92 6.51
C ILE A 155 12.81 -7.77 5.03
N SER A 156 12.74 -6.54 4.56
CA SER A 156 12.54 -6.22 3.14
C SER A 156 13.44 -5.08 2.70
N VAL A 157 13.82 -5.14 1.43
CA VAL A 157 14.51 -4.06 0.72
C VAL A 157 13.79 -3.86 -0.60
N GLU A 158 13.52 -2.61 -0.94
CA GLU A 158 12.87 -2.20 -2.18
C GLU A 158 13.64 -1.05 -2.81
N ILE A 159 13.78 -1.10 -4.11
CA ILE A 159 14.25 0.01 -4.95
C ILE A 159 13.04 0.53 -5.70
N GLU A 160 12.85 1.84 -5.63
CA GLU A 160 11.76 2.55 -6.28
C GLU A 160 12.29 3.65 -7.18
N LYS A 161 11.75 3.75 -8.38
CA LYS A 161 12.02 4.81 -9.33
C LYS A 161 10.72 5.47 -9.76
N GLU A 162 10.49 6.69 -9.32
CA GLU A 162 9.52 7.62 -9.87
C GLU A 162 10.18 8.41 -11.01
N GLU A 163 9.43 8.70 -12.08
CA GLU A 163 9.97 9.19 -13.37
C GLU A 163 11.00 10.31 -13.25
N ASP A 164 10.63 11.41 -12.58
CA ASP A 164 11.46 12.61 -12.47
C ASP A 164 12.21 12.75 -11.13
N ARG A 165 12.18 11.69 -10.29
CA ARG A 165 12.82 11.71 -8.97
C ARG A 165 14.04 10.80 -8.91
N PRO A 166 14.99 11.07 -8.01
CA PRO A 166 16.09 10.15 -7.75
C PRO A 166 15.57 8.76 -7.36
N VAL A 167 16.38 7.74 -7.61
CA VAL A 167 16.10 6.38 -7.13
C VAL A 167 16.02 6.41 -5.61
N ASN A 168 14.95 5.82 -5.09
CA ASN A 168 14.74 5.65 -3.66
C ASN A 168 15.02 4.19 -3.25
N VAL A 169 15.59 4.00 -2.07
CA VAL A 169 15.77 2.69 -1.45
C VAL A 169 15.02 2.67 -0.12
N ASN A 170 14.09 1.74 -0.02
CA ASN A 170 13.30 1.50 1.19
C ASN A 170 13.78 0.23 1.88
N VAL A 171 14.01 0.30 3.19
CA VAL A 171 14.33 -0.87 4.02
C VAL A 171 13.29 -0.98 5.11
N GLY A 172 12.74 -2.18 5.29
CA GLY A 172 11.70 -2.46 6.28
C GLY A 172 12.05 -3.68 7.14
N LEU A 173 11.71 -3.59 8.40
CA LEU A 173 11.85 -4.64 9.40
C LEU A 173 10.52 -4.85 10.11
N GLN A 174 10.18 -6.10 10.40
CA GLN A 174 9.06 -6.46 11.27
C GLN A 174 9.49 -7.52 12.26
N TYR A 175 9.11 -7.32 13.51
CA TYR A 175 9.32 -8.29 14.58
C TYR A 175 8.02 -8.57 15.33
N LYS A 176 7.68 -9.86 15.47
CA LYS A 176 6.53 -10.33 16.25
C LYS A 176 7.01 -10.76 17.63
N PHE A 177 6.79 -9.94 18.63
CA PHE A 177 7.10 -10.27 20.03
C PHE A 177 6.22 -11.40 20.55
N LEU A 178 4.93 -11.29 20.27
CA LEU A 178 3.89 -12.25 20.61
C LEU A 178 3.02 -12.49 19.36
N PRO A 179 2.20 -13.55 19.31
CA PRO A 179 1.24 -13.75 18.21
C PRO A 179 0.34 -12.52 17.98
N GLN A 180 0.04 -11.76 19.04
CA GLN A 180 -0.82 -10.58 19.01
C GLN A 180 -0.06 -9.24 18.89
N LEU A 181 1.25 -9.21 19.18
CA LEU A 181 2.03 -7.97 19.28
C LEU A 181 3.18 -7.97 18.28
N LEU A 182 3.19 -7.00 17.40
CA LEU A 182 4.26 -6.80 16.44
C LEU A 182 4.78 -5.37 16.47
N ALA A 183 6.04 -5.17 16.10
CA ALA A 183 6.60 -3.87 15.80
C ALA A 183 7.18 -3.86 14.38
N ARG A 184 7.20 -2.68 13.80
CA ARG A 184 7.78 -2.40 12.49
C ARG A 184 8.68 -1.19 12.58
N ALA A 185 9.75 -1.21 11.81
CA ALA A 185 10.62 -0.06 11.59
C ALA A 185 11.04 -0.04 10.12
N GLY A 186 11.34 1.14 9.60
CA GLY A 186 11.78 1.28 8.21
C GLY A 186 12.47 2.61 7.98
N ILE A 187 13.13 2.69 6.85
CA ILE A 187 13.77 3.90 6.36
C ILE A 187 13.57 4.04 4.86
N SER A 188 13.30 5.26 4.41
CA SER A 188 13.33 5.67 3.01
C SER A 188 14.56 6.54 2.80
N ALA A 189 15.48 6.10 1.94
CA ALA A 189 16.79 6.72 1.78
C ALA A 189 16.70 8.10 1.10
N ALA A 190 15.88 8.24 0.06
CA ALA A 190 15.78 9.49 -0.71
C ALA A 190 15.26 10.67 0.12
N THR A 191 14.35 10.40 1.05
CA THR A 191 13.76 11.42 1.94
C THR A 191 14.36 11.41 3.35
N SER A 192 15.24 10.45 3.65
CA SER A 192 15.77 10.20 5.01
C SER A 192 14.64 10.04 6.06
N THR A 193 13.48 9.53 5.63
CA THR A 193 12.32 9.38 6.49
C THR A 193 12.40 8.06 7.25
N LEU A 194 12.21 8.12 8.56
CA LEU A 194 12.12 6.95 9.42
C LEU A 194 10.65 6.59 9.64
N TYR A 195 10.35 5.30 9.68
CA TYR A 195 9.01 4.76 9.89
C TYR A 195 9.01 3.83 11.09
N PHE A 196 7.98 3.95 11.92
CA PHE A 196 7.76 3.11 13.09
C PHE A 196 6.29 2.68 13.15
N GLY A 197 6.05 1.51 13.69
CA GLY A 197 4.70 1.02 13.91
C GLY A 197 4.66 -0.04 15.00
N ILE A 198 3.58 -0.04 15.78
CA ILE A 198 3.25 -1.08 16.75
C ILE A 198 1.84 -1.54 16.44
N GLY A 199 1.67 -2.87 16.27
CA GLY A 199 0.39 -3.48 15.96
C GLY A 199 -0.04 -4.47 17.04
N PHE A 200 -1.31 -4.38 17.43
CA PHE A 200 -1.93 -5.29 18.38
C PHE A 200 -3.13 -5.97 17.75
N GLY A 201 -3.07 -7.31 17.67
CA GLY A 201 -4.13 -8.16 17.15
C GLY A 201 -4.97 -8.78 18.27
N TRP A 202 -6.29 -8.66 18.16
CA TRP A 202 -7.23 -9.30 19.07
C TRP A 202 -8.37 -9.95 18.30
N LYS A 203 -8.45 -11.29 18.36
CA LYS A 203 -9.43 -12.09 17.61
C LYS A 203 -9.37 -11.77 16.09
N SER A 204 -10.44 -11.18 15.57
CA SER A 204 -10.59 -10.82 14.15
C SER A 204 -10.15 -9.39 13.84
N MET A 205 -9.60 -8.65 14.80
CA MET A 205 -9.22 -7.25 14.66
C MET A 205 -7.72 -7.06 14.89
N ARG A 206 -7.12 -6.10 14.19
CA ARG A 206 -5.78 -5.58 14.45
C ARG A 206 -5.81 -4.08 14.41
N LEU A 207 -5.23 -3.45 15.44
CA LEU A 207 -5.01 -2.02 15.51
C LEU A 207 -3.50 -1.76 15.48
N ASP A 208 -3.05 -0.94 14.54
CA ASP A 208 -1.66 -0.51 14.47
C ASP A 208 -1.60 1.02 14.67
N ALA A 209 -0.75 1.47 15.58
CA ALA A 209 -0.32 2.86 15.67
C ALA A 209 0.98 3.01 14.88
N THR A 210 1.04 3.99 13.99
CA THR A 210 2.18 4.26 13.13
C THR A 210 2.67 5.69 13.31
N ALA A 211 3.95 5.90 13.06
CA ALA A 211 4.52 7.23 12.97
C ALA A 211 5.63 7.24 11.92
N SER A 212 5.75 8.30 11.14
CA SER A 212 6.95 8.56 10.37
C SER A 212 7.58 9.90 10.80
N TYR A 213 8.90 9.99 10.66
CA TYR A 213 9.67 11.18 11.00
C TYR A 213 10.52 11.61 9.81
N HIS A 214 10.24 12.80 9.31
CA HIS A 214 11.03 13.45 8.26
C HIS A 214 11.93 14.51 8.90
N PRO A 215 13.26 14.54 8.62
CA PRO A 215 14.20 15.42 9.31
C PRO A 215 13.86 16.92 9.27
N GLN A 216 13.23 17.37 8.17
CA GLN A 216 12.90 18.77 7.97
C GLN A 216 11.42 19.09 8.24
N LEU A 217 10.51 18.15 8.03
CA LEU A 217 9.06 18.38 8.08
C LEU A 217 8.42 17.89 9.38
N GLY A 218 9.12 17.07 10.15
CA GLY A 218 8.66 16.57 11.44
C GLY A 218 7.91 15.24 11.38
N ILE A 219 7.01 15.03 12.34
CA ILE A 219 6.33 13.76 12.58
C ILE A 219 4.98 13.66 11.86
N THR A 220 4.67 12.47 11.37
CA THR A 220 3.38 12.12 10.80
C THR A 220 2.81 10.93 11.59
N PRO A 221 1.86 11.14 12.50
CA PRO A 221 1.16 10.05 13.17
C PRO A 221 0.08 9.44 12.28
N GLY A 222 -0.16 8.14 12.45
CA GLY A 222 -1.21 7.42 11.75
C GLY A 222 -1.79 6.28 12.58
N LEU A 223 -3.01 5.88 12.24
CA LEU A 223 -3.72 4.74 12.82
C LEU A 223 -4.27 3.86 11.71
N LEU A 224 -4.15 2.56 11.91
CA LEU A 224 -4.65 1.55 10.99
C LEU A 224 -5.48 0.53 11.77
N LEU A 225 -6.69 0.25 11.28
CA LEU A 225 -7.57 -0.79 11.82
C LEU A 225 -7.86 -1.79 10.71
N ILE A 226 -7.66 -3.08 11.01
CA ILE A 226 -8.01 -4.18 10.12
C ILE A 226 -9.00 -5.09 10.83
N PHE A 227 -10.03 -5.49 10.08
CA PHE A 227 -10.97 -6.54 10.46
C PHE A 227 -10.88 -7.70 9.46
N VAL A 228 -10.69 -8.92 9.98
CA VAL A 228 -10.64 -10.15 9.17
C VAL A 228 -11.80 -11.05 9.55
N ARG A 229 -12.66 -11.37 8.59
CA ARG A 229 -13.75 -12.31 8.78
C ARG A 229 -13.20 -13.73 8.67
N ASN A 230 -13.00 -14.40 9.82
CA ASN A 230 -12.64 -15.81 9.81
C ASN A 230 -13.80 -16.63 9.22
N LYS A 231 -13.52 -17.48 8.22
CA LYS A 231 -14.47 -18.49 7.77
C LYS A 231 -14.82 -19.33 8.99
N LYS A 232 -16.10 -19.43 9.33
CA LYS A 232 -16.55 -20.49 10.25
C LYS A 232 -16.12 -21.82 9.63
N ALA A 233 -15.38 -22.63 10.37
CA ALA A 233 -15.17 -24.02 10.02
C ALA A 233 -16.57 -24.66 9.96
N GLY A 234 -17.03 -24.97 8.74
CA GLY A 234 -18.22 -25.75 8.49
C GLY A 234 -17.89 -27.23 8.59
#